data_5527af9fd02faed940c349e253cd7615
#
_entry.id   5527af9fd02faed940c349e253cd7615
#
_cell.length_a   1.000
_cell.length_b   1.000
_cell.length_c   1.000
_cell.angle_alpha   90.00
_cell.angle_beta   90.00
_cell.angle_gamma   90.00
#
_symmetry.space_group_name_H-M   'P 1'
#
loop_
_entity.id
_entity.type
_entity.pdbx_description
1 polymer ?
#
loop_
_entity_poly.entity_id
_entity_poly.type
_entity_poly.pdbx_seq_one_letter_code
_entity_poly.pdbx_strand_id
1 'polypeptide(L)'
;MKKTFPILPALVLLLAGACSKNSGGGGVKLRNDTDSVAYVIGMNVGANLLKMDSTINVNAVCEGIRDMFRGNPRLSAADAETFYLSYVNYALPEKARAYEEQFLLDIAKSNRSYARTSSGVTYTVTDVGDQNQVPTSERDSVALRWVIRTAAGDEITSSYERGDTVRSLVRNLRRGVQELSLIHI
;
A
#
# COMPACT_ATOMS: atom_id res chain seq x y z
N MET A 1 -64.49 59.28 -1.67
CA MET A 1 -63.09 59.05 -1.43
C MET A 1 -62.89 57.47 -1.44
N LYS A 2 -62.55 56.94 -2.61
CA LYS A 2 -62.33 55.51 -2.81
C LYS A 2 -60.83 55.24 -2.87
N LYS A 3 -60.31 54.53 -1.89
CA LYS A 3 -58.90 54.10 -1.87
C LYS A 3 -58.78 52.78 -2.60
N THR A 4 -58.13 52.79 -3.74
CA THR A 4 -57.73 51.61 -4.52
C THR A 4 -56.43 51.01 -3.94
N PHE A 5 -56.48 49.76 -3.60
CA PHE A 5 -55.32 48.98 -3.12
C PHE A 5 -54.65 48.32 -4.35
N PRO A 6 -53.35 48.45 -4.59
CA PRO A 6 -52.69 47.71 -5.66
C PRO A 6 -52.32 46.28 -5.23
N ILE A 7 -52.75 45.35 -6.05
CA ILE A 7 -52.40 43.92 -5.97
C ILE A 7 -50.94 43.77 -6.36
N LEU A 8 -50.15 43.24 -5.44
CA LEU A 8 -48.76 42.88 -5.62
C LEU A 8 -48.68 41.48 -6.29
N PRO A 9 -48.02 41.29 -7.44
CA PRO A 9 -47.84 39.95 -8.00
C PRO A 9 -46.76 39.19 -7.21
N ALA A 10 -47.14 38.03 -6.73
CA ALA A 10 -46.25 37.11 -6.07
C ALA A 10 -45.18 36.56 -7.06
N LEU A 11 -43.94 36.96 -6.87
CA LEU A 11 -42.80 36.46 -7.60
C LEU A 11 -42.49 35.04 -7.11
N VAL A 12 -42.89 34.03 -7.88
CA VAL A 12 -42.53 32.63 -7.66
C VAL A 12 -41.06 32.45 -8.05
N LEU A 13 -40.18 32.43 -7.06
CA LEU A 13 -38.78 32.01 -7.22
C LEU A 13 -38.73 30.49 -7.41
N LEU A 14 -38.61 30.05 -8.65
CA LEU A 14 -38.21 28.71 -9.01
C LEU A 14 -36.74 28.48 -8.56
N LEU A 15 -36.58 27.93 -7.38
CA LEU A 15 -35.29 27.33 -6.95
C LEU A 15 -35.03 26.12 -7.83
N ALA A 16 -34.32 26.34 -8.94
CA ALA A 16 -33.66 25.27 -9.67
C ALA A 16 -32.61 24.66 -8.75
N GLY A 17 -32.99 23.62 -8.05
CA GLY A 17 -32.09 22.78 -7.31
C GLY A 17 -31.04 22.22 -8.26
N ALA A 18 -29.84 22.78 -8.24
CA ALA A 18 -28.67 22.18 -8.83
C ALA A 18 -28.43 20.86 -8.14
N CYS A 19 -28.93 19.77 -8.72
CA CYS A 19 -28.47 18.44 -8.38
C CYS A 19 -26.99 18.37 -8.69
N SER A 20 -26.18 18.68 -7.68
CA SER A 20 -24.79 18.26 -7.64
C SER A 20 -24.79 16.75 -7.87
N LYS A 21 -24.39 16.31 -9.07
CA LYS A 21 -24.06 14.92 -9.33
C LYS A 21 -22.84 14.58 -8.48
N ASN A 22 -23.08 14.30 -7.22
CA ASN A 22 -22.17 13.51 -6.43
C ASN A 22 -22.07 12.18 -7.17
N SER A 23 -20.95 11.91 -7.81
CA SER A 23 -20.57 10.62 -8.41
C SER A 23 -20.24 9.62 -7.30
N GLY A 24 -21.14 9.49 -6.36
CA GLY A 24 -21.20 8.40 -5.40
C GLY A 24 -21.87 7.23 -6.11
N GLY A 25 -21.14 6.14 -6.29
CA GLY A 25 -21.58 4.96 -7.00
C GLY A 25 -22.95 4.49 -6.56
N GLY A 26 -23.93 4.67 -7.40
CA GLY A 26 -25.20 3.96 -7.30
C GLY A 26 -24.87 2.48 -7.46
N GLY A 27 -24.89 1.73 -6.34
CA GLY A 27 -24.55 0.31 -6.33
C GLY A 27 -25.38 -0.43 -7.35
N VAL A 28 -24.73 -1.18 -8.24
CA VAL A 28 -25.38 -2.07 -9.17
C VAL A 28 -26.12 -3.13 -8.34
N LYS A 29 -27.43 -3.31 -8.57
CA LYS A 29 -28.19 -4.36 -7.90
C LYS A 29 -27.81 -5.72 -8.50
N LEU A 30 -27.37 -6.63 -7.70
CA LEU A 30 -27.11 -8.02 -8.10
C LEU A 30 -28.46 -8.75 -8.18
N ARG A 31 -28.99 -8.89 -9.41
CA ARG A 31 -30.35 -9.40 -9.64
C ARG A 31 -30.37 -10.89 -10.01
N ASN A 32 -29.24 -11.42 -10.42
CA ASN A 32 -29.10 -12.80 -10.88
C ASN A 32 -27.67 -13.30 -10.62
N ASP A 33 -27.44 -14.58 -10.88
CA ASP A 33 -26.15 -15.23 -10.65
C ASP A 33 -25.03 -14.60 -11.50
N THR A 34 -25.35 -14.17 -12.73
CA THR A 34 -24.38 -13.53 -13.61
C THR A 34 -23.92 -12.19 -13.05
N ASP A 35 -24.82 -11.37 -12.50
CA ASP A 35 -24.47 -10.12 -11.85
C ASP A 35 -23.58 -10.37 -10.63
N SER A 36 -23.91 -11.42 -9.87
CA SER A 36 -23.15 -11.80 -8.68
C SER A 36 -21.73 -12.26 -9.04
N VAL A 37 -21.60 -13.10 -10.06
CA VAL A 37 -20.28 -13.54 -10.57
C VAL A 37 -19.47 -12.35 -11.11
N ALA A 38 -20.09 -11.44 -11.86
CA ALA A 38 -19.42 -10.25 -12.35
C ALA A 38 -18.89 -9.37 -11.19
N TYR A 39 -19.67 -9.23 -10.12
CA TYR A 39 -19.24 -8.51 -8.92
C TYR A 39 -18.06 -9.19 -8.23
N VAL A 40 -18.08 -10.53 -8.10
CA VAL A 40 -16.96 -11.31 -7.52
C VAL A 40 -15.68 -11.14 -8.35
N ILE A 41 -15.79 -11.13 -9.69
CA ILE A 41 -14.64 -10.84 -10.57
C ILE A 41 -14.08 -9.45 -10.25
N GLY A 42 -14.95 -8.45 -10.13
CA GLY A 42 -14.56 -7.09 -9.75
C GLY A 42 -13.86 -7.03 -8.38
N MET A 43 -14.35 -7.76 -7.38
CA MET A 43 -13.71 -7.87 -6.06
C MET A 43 -12.30 -8.46 -6.16
N ASN A 44 -12.11 -9.53 -6.94
CA ASN A 44 -10.80 -10.16 -7.13
C ASN A 44 -9.81 -9.22 -7.83
N VAL A 45 -10.27 -8.53 -8.89
CA VAL A 45 -9.45 -7.51 -9.55
C VAL A 45 -9.07 -6.41 -8.56
N GLY A 46 -10.02 -5.88 -7.81
CA GLY A 46 -9.79 -4.85 -6.81
C GLY A 46 -8.78 -5.27 -5.74
N ALA A 47 -8.90 -6.49 -5.21
CA ALA A 47 -7.96 -7.03 -4.23
C ALA A 47 -6.53 -7.17 -4.78
N ASN A 48 -6.38 -7.58 -6.04
CA ASN A 48 -5.06 -7.67 -6.68
C ASN A 48 -4.46 -6.29 -6.96
N LEU A 49 -5.26 -5.32 -7.38
CA LEU A 49 -4.81 -3.94 -7.60
C LEU A 49 -4.35 -3.28 -6.30
N LEU A 50 -5.08 -3.47 -5.20
CA LEU A 50 -4.69 -2.96 -3.87
C LEU A 50 -3.35 -3.53 -3.40
N LYS A 51 -3.08 -4.81 -3.69
CA LYS A 51 -1.78 -5.43 -3.36
C LYS A 51 -0.66 -4.92 -4.24
N MET A 52 -0.94 -4.57 -5.48
CA MET A 52 0.05 -4.07 -6.41
C MET A 52 0.42 -2.61 -6.13
N ASP A 53 -0.58 -1.74 -6.03
CA ASP A 53 -0.43 -0.32 -5.70
C ASP A 53 -1.77 0.25 -5.21
N SER A 54 -1.86 0.58 -3.92
CA SER A 54 -3.07 1.15 -3.32
C SER A 54 -3.45 2.54 -3.85
N THR A 55 -2.56 3.20 -4.61
CA THR A 55 -2.80 4.52 -5.19
C THR A 55 -3.44 4.47 -6.59
N ILE A 56 -3.73 3.27 -7.13
CA ILE A 56 -4.35 3.10 -8.43
C ILE A 56 -5.74 3.75 -8.46
N ASN A 57 -5.99 4.51 -9.52
CA ASN A 57 -7.28 5.14 -9.74
C ASN A 57 -8.33 4.11 -10.22
N VAL A 58 -9.17 3.67 -9.29
CA VAL A 58 -10.24 2.69 -9.55
C VAL A 58 -11.18 3.14 -10.67
N ASN A 59 -11.47 4.45 -10.78
CA ASN A 59 -12.36 4.95 -11.84
C ASN A 59 -11.73 4.76 -13.22
N ALA A 60 -10.41 4.95 -13.35
CA ALA A 60 -9.69 4.70 -14.61
C ALA A 60 -9.71 3.20 -14.97
N VAL A 61 -9.57 2.32 -13.99
CA VAL A 61 -9.70 0.86 -14.21
C VAL A 61 -11.08 0.51 -14.72
N CYS A 62 -12.14 0.99 -14.06
CA CYS A 62 -13.51 0.78 -14.47
C CYS A 62 -13.80 1.33 -15.88
N GLU A 63 -13.22 2.49 -16.23
CA GLU A 63 -13.39 3.07 -17.56
C GLU A 63 -12.66 2.25 -18.63
N GLY A 64 -11.45 1.77 -18.36
CA GLY A 64 -10.74 0.85 -19.25
C GLY A 64 -11.53 -0.43 -19.55
N ILE A 65 -12.15 -1.01 -18.50
CA ILE A 65 -13.03 -2.17 -18.67
C ILE A 65 -14.22 -1.80 -19.58
N ARG A 66 -14.88 -0.67 -19.34
CA ARG A 66 -16.01 -0.21 -20.17
C ARG A 66 -15.60 0.02 -21.62
N ASP A 67 -14.45 0.64 -21.86
CA ASP A 67 -13.95 0.93 -23.21
C ASP A 67 -13.66 -0.37 -23.98
N MET A 68 -13.13 -1.40 -23.30
CA MET A 68 -12.96 -2.73 -23.91
C MET A 68 -14.29 -3.37 -24.29
N PHE A 69 -15.31 -3.32 -23.43
CA PHE A 69 -16.64 -3.85 -23.76
C PHE A 69 -17.34 -3.08 -24.89
N ARG A 70 -17.02 -1.79 -25.05
CA ARG A 70 -17.51 -0.97 -26.17
C ARG A 70 -16.74 -1.18 -27.49
N GLY A 71 -15.64 -1.92 -27.44
CA GLY A 71 -14.75 -2.12 -28.60
C GLY A 71 -13.97 -0.86 -29.02
N ASN A 72 -13.81 0.10 -28.11
CA ASN A 72 -13.14 1.38 -28.37
C ASN A 72 -12.09 1.73 -27.29
N PRO A 73 -11.05 0.91 -27.14
CA PRO A 73 -9.98 1.19 -26.20
C PRO A 73 -9.18 2.43 -26.64
N ARG A 74 -8.77 3.27 -25.69
CA ARG A 74 -8.00 4.51 -25.93
C ARG A 74 -6.53 4.27 -26.25
N LEU A 75 -6.02 3.09 -25.93
CA LEU A 75 -4.65 2.65 -26.17
C LEU A 75 -4.67 1.42 -27.06
N SER A 76 -3.67 1.30 -27.94
CA SER A 76 -3.45 0.04 -28.64
C SER A 76 -2.98 -1.04 -27.65
N ALA A 77 -3.11 -2.31 -28.01
CA ALA A 77 -2.62 -3.40 -27.18
C ALA A 77 -1.11 -3.30 -26.91
N ALA A 78 -0.32 -2.91 -27.91
CA ALA A 78 1.12 -2.74 -27.80
C ALA A 78 1.51 -1.58 -26.87
N ASP A 79 0.82 -0.45 -26.97
CA ASP A 79 1.04 0.68 -26.06
C ASP A 79 0.66 0.33 -24.63
N ALA A 80 -0.47 -0.34 -24.45
CA ALA A 80 -0.95 -0.77 -23.14
C ALA A 80 0.05 -1.73 -22.46
N GLU A 81 0.60 -2.69 -23.19
CA GLU A 81 1.64 -3.59 -22.70
C GLU A 81 2.91 -2.82 -22.32
N THR A 82 3.35 -1.90 -23.18
CA THR A 82 4.54 -1.08 -22.94
C THR A 82 4.39 -0.23 -21.66
N PHE A 83 3.24 0.43 -21.50
CA PHE A 83 2.93 1.21 -20.29
C PHE A 83 2.90 0.33 -19.04
N TYR A 84 2.26 -0.83 -19.12
CA TYR A 84 2.17 -1.76 -17.99
C TYR A 84 3.54 -2.27 -17.56
N LEU A 85 4.36 -2.74 -18.52
CA LEU A 85 5.71 -3.23 -18.23
C LEU A 85 6.62 -2.11 -17.68
N SER A 86 6.52 -0.91 -18.23
CA SER A 86 7.26 0.26 -17.70
C SER A 86 6.84 0.57 -16.27
N TYR A 87 5.55 0.55 -15.99
CA TYR A 87 5.05 0.80 -14.64
C TYR A 87 5.54 -0.25 -13.63
N VAL A 88 5.37 -1.53 -13.95
CA VAL A 88 5.74 -2.63 -13.02
C VAL A 88 7.25 -2.73 -12.81
N ASN A 89 8.04 -2.54 -13.88
CA ASN A 89 9.49 -2.74 -13.82
C ASN A 89 10.27 -1.52 -13.32
N TYR A 90 9.72 -0.31 -13.45
CA TYR A 90 10.43 0.93 -13.09
C TYR A 90 9.65 1.79 -12.10
N ALA A 91 8.43 2.20 -12.41
CA ALA A 91 7.70 3.16 -11.59
C ALA A 91 7.30 2.59 -10.22
N LEU A 92 6.83 1.35 -10.18
CA LEU A 92 6.41 0.70 -8.95
C LEU A 92 7.58 0.42 -7.98
N PRO A 93 8.73 -0.14 -8.43
CA PRO A 93 9.92 -0.26 -7.59
C PRO A 93 10.47 1.10 -7.12
N GLU A 94 10.40 2.14 -7.94
CA GLU A 94 10.84 3.48 -7.54
C GLU A 94 9.95 4.08 -6.45
N LYS A 95 8.63 3.92 -6.55
CA LYS A 95 7.69 4.30 -5.48
C LYS A 95 8.00 3.56 -4.17
N ALA A 96 8.29 2.26 -4.23
CA ALA A 96 8.63 1.47 -3.06
C ALA A 96 9.92 1.98 -2.40
N ARG A 97 10.97 2.26 -3.20
CA ARG A 97 12.23 2.83 -2.70
C ARG A 97 12.04 4.19 -2.04
N ALA A 98 11.28 5.08 -2.70
CA ALA A 98 11.00 6.41 -2.15
C ALA A 98 10.24 6.32 -0.81
N TYR A 99 9.30 5.39 -0.69
CA TYR A 99 8.58 5.14 0.56
C TYR A 99 9.51 4.60 1.65
N GLU A 100 10.37 3.62 1.34
CA GLU A 100 11.35 3.06 2.27
C GLU A 100 12.35 4.12 2.73
N GLU A 101 12.86 4.95 1.83
CA GLU A 101 13.76 6.05 2.16
C GLU A 101 13.10 7.06 3.08
N GLN A 102 11.87 7.46 2.79
CA GLN A 102 11.10 8.37 3.65
C GLN A 102 10.88 7.77 5.04
N PHE A 103 10.53 6.48 5.11
CA PHE A 103 10.36 5.76 6.37
C PHE A 103 11.64 5.78 7.21
N LEU A 104 12.81 5.53 6.59
CA LEU A 104 14.10 5.58 7.27
C LEU A 104 14.45 7.00 7.75
N LEU A 105 14.13 8.02 6.96
CA LEU A 105 14.30 9.42 7.35
C LEU A 105 13.42 9.79 8.54
N ASP A 106 12.19 9.30 8.58
CA ASP A 106 11.27 9.58 9.68
C ASP A 106 11.70 8.88 10.97
N ILE A 107 12.21 7.65 10.90
CA ILE A 107 12.85 6.98 12.03
C ILE A 107 14.05 7.81 12.52
N ALA A 108 14.91 8.26 11.61
CA ALA A 108 16.08 9.05 11.96
C ALA A 108 15.75 10.36 12.67
N LYS A 109 14.62 10.98 12.30
CA LYS A 109 14.12 12.20 12.96
C LYS A 109 13.49 11.94 14.31
N SER A 110 12.80 10.80 14.45
CA SER A 110 12.04 10.45 15.65
C SER A 110 12.89 9.82 16.75
N ASN A 111 13.97 9.12 16.39
CA ASN A 111 14.82 8.37 17.32
C ASN A 111 16.30 8.73 17.10
N ARG A 112 16.88 9.42 18.08
CA ARG A 112 18.31 9.81 18.07
C ARG A 112 19.27 8.67 18.38
N SER A 113 18.76 7.52 18.81
CA SER A 113 19.56 6.35 19.21
C SER A 113 19.70 5.31 18.10
N TYR A 114 19.40 5.68 16.86
CA TYR A 114 19.61 4.75 15.74
C TYR A 114 21.08 4.81 15.26
N ALA A 115 21.54 3.68 14.78
CA ALA A 115 22.81 3.55 14.08
C ALA A 115 22.59 3.00 12.67
N ARG A 116 23.50 3.27 11.74
CA ARG A 116 23.45 2.75 10.39
C ARG A 116 24.79 2.13 10.01
N THR A 117 24.73 0.92 9.47
CA THR A 117 25.92 0.22 8.98
C THR A 117 26.36 0.77 7.62
N SER A 118 27.57 0.42 7.20
CA SER A 118 28.09 0.80 5.86
C SER A 118 27.28 0.18 4.71
N SER A 119 26.62 -0.96 4.93
CA SER A 119 25.75 -1.63 3.97
C SER A 119 24.36 -0.99 3.87
N GLY A 120 24.03 -0.08 4.79
CA GLY A 120 22.75 0.63 4.83
C GLY A 120 21.72 0.06 5.80
N VAL A 121 22.05 -0.97 6.57
CA VAL A 121 21.16 -1.48 7.63
C VAL A 121 21.05 -0.44 8.74
N THR A 122 19.83 0.01 9.01
CA THR A 122 19.54 0.93 10.12
C THR A 122 18.98 0.13 11.29
N TYR A 123 19.50 0.36 12.48
CA TYR A 123 19.11 -0.39 13.66
C TYR A 123 19.08 0.47 14.93
N THR A 124 18.34 0.01 15.91
CA THR A 124 18.31 0.54 17.28
C THR A 124 18.42 -0.62 18.24
N VAL A 125 19.26 -0.46 19.26
CA VAL A 125 19.38 -1.41 20.37
C VAL A 125 18.39 -1.00 21.45
N THR A 126 17.48 -1.90 21.80
CA THR A 126 16.50 -1.65 22.85
C THR A 126 16.96 -2.19 24.20
N ASP A 127 17.77 -3.24 24.18
CA ASP A 127 18.32 -3.87 25.37
C ASP A 127 19.72 -4.42 25.05
N VAL A 128 20.69 -4.15 25.88
CA VAL A 128 22.08 -4.59 25.72
C VAL A 128 22.25 -5.94 26.38
N GLY A 129 22.59 -6.94 25.57
CA GLY A 129 22.82 -8.30 26.04
C GLY A 129 24.20 -8.52 26.71
N ASP A 130 24.54 -9.79 26.93
CA ASP A 130 25.86 -10.17 27.42
C ASP A 130 26.90 -10.07 26.29
N GLN A 131 27.73 -9.06 26.33
CA GLN A 131 28.76 -8.78 25.35
C GLN A 131 29.85 -9.86 25.25
N ASN A 132 29.93 -10.78 26.23
CA ASN A 132 30.86 -11.90 26.22
C ASN A 132 30.33 -13.09 25.41
N GLN A 133 29.06 -13.07 25.01
CA GLN A 133 28.41 -14.17 24.29
C GLN A 133 27.93 -13.73 22.89
N VAL A 134 28.75 -13.04 22.15
CA VAL A 134 28.44 -12.57 20.80
C VAL A 134 29.09 -13.49 19.77
N PRO A 135 28.44 -13.76 18.63
CA PRO A 135 29.08 -14.49 17.53
C PRO A 135 30.21 -13.65 16.94
N THR A 136 31.33 -14.27 16.69
CA THR A 136 32.53 -13.62 16.15
C THR A 136 32.78 -13.99 14.68
N SER A 137 32.07 -14.98 14.18
CA SER A 137 32.23 -15.55 12.85
C SER A 137 30.91 -15.93 12.20
N GLU A 138 30.85 -15.86 10.88
CA GLU A 138 29.74 -16.37 10.10
C GLU A 138 29.48 -17.87 10.27
N ARG A 139 30.44 -18.61 10.83
CA ARG A 139 30.32 -20.04 11.14
C ARG A 139 29.70 -20.33 12.50
N ASP A 140 29.54 -19.32 13.33
CA ASP A 140 28.94 -19.47 14.65
C ASP A 140 27.44 -19.69 14.52
N SER A 141 26.88 -20.41 15.49
CA SER A 141 25.44 -20.67 15.60
C SER A 141 24.79 -19.65 16.50
N VAL A 142 23.66 -19.12 16.05
CA VAL A 142 22.83 -18.19 16.81
C VAL A 142 21.42 -18.75 16.99
N ALA A 143 20.80 -18.37 18.10
CA ALA A 143 19.40 -18.65 18.40
C ALA A 143 18.64 -17.33 18.40
N LEU A 144 17.72 -17.16 17.46
CA LEU A 144 17.03 -15.91 17.21
C LEU A 144 15.50 -16.06 17.32
N ARG A 145 14.87 -14.98 17.77
CA ARG A 145 13.45 -14.76 17.58
C ARG A 145 13.27 -13.45 16.85
N TRP A 146 12.31 -13.40 15.93
CA TRP A 146 12.05 -12.19 15.13
C TRP A 146 10.57 -12.00 14.82
N VAL A 147 10.24 -10.76 14.52
CA VAL A 147 9.04 -10.35 13.81
C VAL A 147 9.50 -9.52 12.61
N ILE A 148 9.10 -9.90 11.41
CA ILE A 148 9.41 -9.17 10.19
C ILE A 148 8.13 -8.44 9.75
N ARG A 149 8.24 -7.13 9.57
CA ARG A 149 7.16 -6.27 9.12
C ARG A 149 7.55 -5.45 7.91
N THR A 150 6.56 -5.06 7.13
CA THR A 150 6.72 -4.03 6.09
C THR A 150 6.92 -2.65 6.75
N ALA A 151 7.38 -1.66 5.98
CA ALA A 151 7.43 -0.27 6.44
C ALA A 151 6.03 0.29 6.80
N ALA A 152 4.96 -0.26 6.22
CA ALA A 152 3.57 0.06 6.56
C ALA A 152 3.10 -0.56 7.89
N GLY A 153 3.91 -1.47 8.48
CA GLY A 153 3.59 -2.13 9.74
C GLY A 153 2.98 -3.52 9.60
N ASP A 154 2.67 -3.96 8.38
CA ASP A 154 2.09 -5.29 8.14
C ASP A 154 3.08 -6.39 8.47
N GLU A 155 2.66 -7.37 9.26
CA GLU A 155 3.49 -8.48 9.65
C GLU A 155 3.60 -9.51 8.53
N ILE A 156 4.85 -9.78 8.10
CA ILE A 156 5.14 -10.77 7.07
C ILE A 156 5.32 -12.15 7.69
N THR A 157 6.03 -12.21 8.82
CA THR A 157 6.29 -13.46 9.55
C THR A 157 6.75 -13.17 10.97
N SER A 158 6.40 -14.07 11.88
CA SER A 158 6.82 -14.05 13.29
C SER A 158 7.27 -15.43 13.73
N SER A 159 8.40 -15.51 14.43
CA SER A 159 8.83 -16.73 15.11
C SER A 159 8.10 -16.93 16.44
N TYR A 160 7.54 -15.87 17.00
CA TYR A 160 6.81 -15.91 18.27
C TYR A 160 5.47 -16.63 18.17
N GLU A 161 4.75 -16.45 17.06
CA GLU A 161 3.46 -17.12 16.84
C GLU A 161 3.58 -18.65 16.80
N ARG A 162 4.71 -19.13 16.32
CA ARG A 162 5.00 -20.57 16.24
C ARG A 162 5.66 -21.12 17.52
N GLY A 163 5.96 -20.24 18.49
CA GLY A 163 6.71 -20.62 19.68
C GLY A 163 8.15 -21.04 19.43
N ASP A 164 8.65 -20.86 18.21
CA ASP A 164 9.92 -21.37 17.76
C ASP A 164 11.07 -20.39 18.01
N THR A 165 12.18 -20.93 18.50
CA THR A 165 13.48 -20.26 18.44
C THR A 165 14.21 -20.78 17.20
N VAL A 166 14.52 -19.89 16.27
CA VAL A 166 15.25 -20.25 15.06
C VAL A 166 16.72 -20.40 15.39
N ARG A 167 17.25 -21.61 15.22
CA ARG A 167 18.69 -21.90 15.38
C ARG A 167 19.32 -22.03 14.00
N SER A 168 20.36 -21.26 13.74
CA SER A 168 21.04 -21.25 12.44
C SER A 168 22.49 -20.81 12.57
N LEU A 169 23.32 -21.20 11.60
CA LEU A 169 24.62 -20.55 11.40
C LEU A 169 24.39 -19.13 10.89
N VAL A 170 25.20 -18.18 11.33
CA VAL A 170 25.11 -16.78 10.90
C VAL A 170 25.09 -16.67 9.37
N ARG A 171 25.98 -17.38 8.66
CA ARG A 171 26.05 -17.38 7.19
C ARG A 171 24.78 -17.82 6.46
N ASN A 172 23.89 -18.53 7.12
CA ASN A 172 22.62 -19.02 6.53
C ASN A 172 21.46 -18.04 6.73
N LEU A 173 21.67 -16.97 7.50
CA LEU A 173 20.68 -15.94 7.73
C LEU A 173 20.60 -14.95 6.54
N ARG A 174 19.56 -14.14 6.48
CA ARG A 174 19.49 -13.03 5.52
C ARG A 174 20.61 -12.01 5.83
N ARG A 175 21.19 -11.42 4.79
CA ARG A 175 22.38 -10.55 4.89
C ARG A 175 22.28 -9.47 5.99
N GLY A 176 21.17 -8.76 6.09
CA GLY A 176 20.98 -7.76 7.15
C GLY A 176 21.00 -8.35 8.55
N VAL A 177 20.44 -9.56 8.73
CA VAL A 177 20.46 -10.27 10.03
C VAL A 177 21.85 -10.82 10.34
N GLN A 178 22.59 -11.28 9.33
CA GLN A 178 24.00 -11.67 9.49
C GLN A 178 24.83 -10.51 10.04
N GLU A 179 24.69 -9.35 9.42
CA GLU A 179 25.40 -8.14 9.80
C GLU A 179 25.06 -7.72 11.24
N LEU A 180 23.77 -7.66 11.59
CA LEU A 180 23.33 -7.36 12.96
C LEU A 180 23.83 -8.37 13.98
N SER A 181 23.94 -9.66 13.61
CA SER A 181 24.43 -10.71 14.48
C SER A 181 25.92 -10.59 14.80
N LEU A 182 26.69 -9.92 13.94
CA LEU A 182 28.14 -9.73 14.08
C LEU A 182 28.51 -8.33 14.63
N ILE A 183 27.52 -7.46 14.84
CA ILE A 183 27.77 -6.17 15.48
C ILE A 183 27.93 -6.38 16.97
N HIS A 184 29.09 -6.02 17.48
CA HIS A 184 29.32 -5.92 18.93
C HIS A 184 28.67 -4.64 19.45
N ILE A 185 27.55 -4.82 20.14
CA ILE A 185 26.75 -3.73 20.71
C ILE A 185 26.98 -3.66 22.20
#